data_13149529c8b0bec350aae0d415685136
#
_entry.id   13149529c8b0bec350aae0d415685136
#
_cell.length_a   1.000
_cell.length_b   1.000
_cell.length_c   1.000
_cell.angle_alpha   90.00
_cell.angle_beta   90.00
_cell.angle_gamma   90.00
#
_symmetry.space_group_name_H-M   'P 1'
#
loop_
_entity.id
_entity.type
_entity.pdbx_description
1 polymer ?
#
loop_
_entity_poly.entity_id
_entity_poly.type
_entity_poly.pdbx_seq_one_letter_code
_entity_poly.pdbx_strand_id
1 'polypeptide(L)'
;MKKVITYGTFDLLHQGHINLLRRAKELGDYLIVGVTNDSFDRERGKLNVRNNVLERVEAVRATGFADLVIIEDYVGQKIDDIQKYDVDIFAIGSDWEGKFDYLNEFCDVVYLPRTEGISSTQLRDQDQETVPVGIVGCGRVAQRFPQEADVVNGVRVVAAYDADIEVAREFCKNHLADGACCKSYDELLSRVSAVYIATPHLSHYECIKKALEAGKHVLCETPMVLKKDEAKELYKYAEEHSLVLMEANKTAHCPAFNHLMVMIKSGLIGDVVDIEASLSQLLDKSGREFDSKQAGGSLYEEGSYPLLPIFKLMGIDYEELRLFSRIENGIDVYTHGIFRYPKAVCSFKVGLGVKTEGNLVISGTKGYAYVPAPWWKTDYFELRYEDQNDNKKFFYKWDGFGLRYEIQEFVSCIVNRRFSSARLRRRESIAMAEVMEQFSDRKNFTEI
;
A
#
# COMPACT_ATOMS: atom_id res chain seq x y z
N MET A 1 -5.34 -43.06 13.54
CA MET A 1 -5.44 -41.76 14.24
C MET A 1 -5.67 -40.72 13.18
N LYS A 2 -6.87 -40.13 13.15
CA LYS A 2 -7.25 -39.17 12.12
C LYS A 2 -6.67 -37.79 12.48
N LYS A 3 -5.85 -37.23 11.61
CA LYS A 3 -5.13 -35.97 11.84
C LYS A 3 -5.82 -34.82 11.11
N VAL A 4 -6.05 -33.76 11.85
CA VAL A 4 -6.67 -32.53 11.34
C VAL A 4 -5.65 -31.39 11.44
N ILE A 5 -5.61 -30.54 10.42
CA ILE A 5 -4.82 -29.30 10.47
C ILE A 5 -5.69 -28.09 10.21
N THR A 6 -5.44 -27.01 10.94
CA THR A 6 -6.08 -25.70 10.73
C THR A 6 -5.05 -24.59 10.83
N TYR A 7 -5.32 -23.44 10.16
CA TYR A 7 -4.43 -22.30 10.16
C TYR A 7 -5.16 -21.01 10.51
N GLY A 8 -4.45 -20.11 11.15
CA GLY A 8 -4.97 -18.77 11.45
C GLY A 8 -3.94 -17.86 12.08
N THR A 9 -4.24 -16.57 12.09
CA THR A 9 -3.45 -15.59 12.83
C THR A 9 -3.64 -15.73 14.34
N PHE A 10 -4.87 -16.06 14.79
CA PHE A 10 -5.28 -16.23 16.19
C PHE A 10 -4.94 -15.01 17.08
N ASP A 11 -4.97 -13.80 16.48
CA ASP A 11 -4.74 -12.56 17.22
C ASP A 11 -5.92 -12.23 18.13
N LEU A 12 -5.64 -11.74 19.36
CA LEU A 12 -6.65 -11.49 20.38
C LEU A 12 -7.61 -12.69 20.52
N LEU A 13 -7.08 -13.85 20.86
CA LEU A 13 -7.83 -15.11 20.90
C LEU A 13 -9.22 -14.91 21.54
N HIS A 14 -10.29 -15.13 20.79
CA HIS A 14 -11.67 -14.90 21.21
C HIS A 14 -12.54 -16.14 20.99
N GLN A 15 -13.80 -16.09 21.44
CA GLN A 15 -14.72 -17.22 21.37
C GLN A 15 -14.89 -17.80 19.96
N GLY A 16 -14.81 -16.96 18.91
CA GLY A 16 -14.84 -17.43 17.51
C GLY A 16 -13.68 -18.35 17.17
N HIS A 17 -12.46 -17.99 17.60
CA HIS A 17 -11.27 -18.83 17.44
C HIS A 17 -11.36 -20.11 18.26
N ILE A 18 -11.82 -20.03 19.52
CA ILE A 18 -12.03 -21.19 20.41
C ILE A 18 -13.02 -22.17 19.78
N ASN A 19 -14.13 -21.67 19.24
CA ASN A 19 -15.12 -22.51 18.58
C ASN A 19 -14.59 -23.17 17.29
N LEU A 20 -13.76 -22.45 16.51
CA LEU A 20 -13.08 -23.00 15.34
C LEU A 20 -12.17 -24.17 15.75
N LEU A 21 -11.30 -23.95 16.75
CA LEU A 21 -10.38 -24.97 17.25
C LEU A 21 -11.11 -26.19 17.80
N ARG A 22 -12.18 -25.98 18.58
CA ARG A 22 -13.02 -27.08 19.11
C ARG A 22 -13.64 -27.89 17.97
N ARG A 23 -14.28 -27.21 16.99
CA ARG A 23 -14.91 -27.91 15.84
C ARG A 23 -13.89 -28.63 14.98
N ALA A 24 -12.70 -28.05 14.79
CA ALA A 24 -11.61 -28.71 14.08
C ALA A 24 -11.13 -29.98 14.84
N LYS A 25 -11.02 -29.89 16.17
CA LYS A 25 -10.64 -31.04 17.01
C LYS A 25 -11.69 -32.16 16.95
N GLU A 26 -12.97 -31.83 16.84
CA GLU A 26 -14.08 -32.80 16.74
C GLU A 26 -14.06 -33.62 15.43
N LEU A 27 -13.31 -33.18 14.40
CA LEU A 27 -13.17 -33.89 13.13
C LEU A 27 -12.17 -35.04 13.15
N GLY A 28 -11.31 -35.12 14.18
CA GLY A 28 -10.30 -36.17 14.26
C GLY A 28 -9.68 -36.34 15.64
N ASP A 29 -8.73 -37.24 15.72
CA ASP A 29 -8.07 -37.63 16.97
C ASP A 29 -6.93 -36.67 17.36
N TYR A 30 -6.28 -36.04 16.37
CA TYR A 30 -5.09 -35.20 16.52
C TYR A 30 -5.24 -33.91 15.76
N LEU A 31 -5.16 -32.76 16.46
CA LEU A 31 -5.27 -31.44 15.86
C LEU A 31 -3.91 -30.72 15.81
N ILE A 32 -3.50 -30.36 14.61
CA ILE A 32 -2.36 -29.49 14.33
C ILE A 32 -2.88 -28.08 14.06
N VAL A 33 -2.31 -27.08 14.74
CA VAL A 33 -2.70 -25.68 14.55
C VAL A 33 -1.50 -24.88 14.06
N GLY A 34 -1.59 -24.36 12.83
CA GLY A 34 -0.61 -23.45 12.25
C GLY A 34 -0.95 -22.00 12.64
N VAL A 35 -0.07 -21.36 13.41
CA VAL A 35 -0.15 -19.95 13.76
C VAL A 35 0.71 -19.14 12.79
N THR A 36 0.13 -18.21 12.08
CA THR A 36 0.84 -17.41 11.07
C THR A 36 1.89 -16.52 11.72
N ASN A 37 3.12 -16.51 11.22
CA ASN A 37 4.21 -15.65 11.71
C ASN A 37 3.90 -14.16 11.47
N ASP A 38 4.44 -13.28 12.32
CA ASP A 38 4.27 -11.82 12.24
C ASP A 38 4.78 -11.23 10.93
N SER A 39 5.89 -11.74 10.38
CA SER A 39 6.42 -11.34 9.08
C SER A 39 5.48 -11.77 7.95
N PHE A 40 5.00 -13.00 8.00
CA PHE A 40 4.11 -13.57 6.99
C PHE A 40 2.69 -12.96 7.05
N ASP A 41 2.17 -12.67 8.25
CA ASP A 41 0.93 -11.89 8.38
C ASP A 41 1.06 -10.51 7.73
N ARG A 42 2.21 -9.82 7.91
CA ARG A 42 2.48 -8.52 7.27
C ARG A 42 2.58 -8.65 5.75
N GLU A 43 3.27 -9.67 5.24
CA GLU A 43 3.37 -9.94 3.80
C GLU A 43 2.01 -10.18 3.16
N ARG A 44 1.07 -10.77 3.91
CA ARG A 44 -0.31 -11.03 3.49
C ARG A 44 -1.25 -9.84 3.72
N GLY A 45 -0.74 -8.69 4.17
CA GLY A 45 -1.53 -7.48 4.39
C GLY A 45 -2.29 -7.45 5.72
N LYS A 46 -2.04 -8.40 6.65
CA LYS A 46 -2.55 -8.33 8.03
C LYS A 46 -1.57 -7.56 8.90
N LEU A 47 -1.69 -6.26 8.91
CA LEU A 47 -0.72 -5.36 9.53
C LEU A 47 -1.09 -4.97 10.98
N ASN A 48 -2.26 -5.42 11.49
CA ASN A 48 -2.83 -5.02 12.78
C ASN A 48 -2.85 -6.15 13.80
N VAL A 49 -1.92 -7.09 13.69
CA VAL A 49 -1.75 -8.13 14.69
C VAL A 49 -1.17 -7.48 15.95
N ARG A 50 -1.89 -7.56 17.08
CA ARG A 50 -1.48 -6.95 18.36
C ARG A 50 -0.49 -7.81 19.11
N ASN A 51 -0.82 -9.09 19.24
CA ASN A 51 0.01 -10.05 19.94
C ASN A 51 1.08 -10.60 18.99
N ASN A 52 2.33 -10.64 19.44
CA ASN A 52 3.39 -11.28 18.65
C ASN A 52 3.13 -12.78 18.49
N VAL A 53 3.83 -13.43 17.54
CA VAL A 53 3.59 -14.85 17.23
C VAL A 53 3.72 -15.75 18.44
N LEU A 54 4.65 -15.48 19.37
CA LEU A 54 4.86 -16.31 20.56
C LEU A 54 3.66 -16.20 21.51
N GLU A 55 3.15 -15.00 21.75
CA GLU A 55 1.94 -14.79 22.57
C GLU A 55 0.73 -15.51 21.97
N ARG A 56 0.59 -15.47 20.64
CA ARG A 56 -0.50 -16.14 19.92
C ARG A 56 -0.39 -17.68 19.99
N VAL A 57 0.83 -18.20 19.86
CA VAL A 57 1.11 -19.62 20.04
C VAL A 57 0.75 -20.09 21.45
N GLU A 58 1.15 -19.33 22.49
CA GLU A 58 0.81 -19.66 23.87
C GLU A 58 -0.71 -19.58 24.14
N ALA A 59 -1.39 -18.58 23.58
CA ALA A 59 -2.83 -18.46 23.68
C ALA A 59 -3.56 -19.67 23.05
N VAL A 60 -3.12 -20.13 21.87
CA VAL A 60 -3.65 -21.33 21.22
C VAL A 60 -3.39 -22.59 22.07
N ARG A 61 -2.18 -22.76 22.60
CA ARG A 61 -1.85 -23.87 23.50
C ARG A 61 -2.71 -23.90 24.75
N ALA A 62 -2.94 -22.72 25.33
CA ALA A 62 -3.76 -22.58 26.55
C ALA A 62 -5.22 -23.00 26.35
N THR A 63 -5.73 -23.07 25.11
CA THR A 63 -7.09 -23.59 24.84
C THR A 63 -7.24 -25.09 25.10
N GLY A 64 -6.14 -25.83 25.09
CA GLY A 64 -6.12 -27.30 25.25
C GLY A 64 -6.67 -28.11 24.06
N PHE A 65 -7.05 -27.47 22.96
CA PHE A 65 -7.56 -28.17 21.77
C PHE A 65 -6.45 -28.66 20.84
N ALA A 66 -5.34 -27.91 20.73
CA ALA A 66 -4.22 -28.24 19.85
C ALA A 66 -3.31 -29.29 20.45
N ASP A 67 -3.08 -30.41 19.75
CA ASP A 67 -2.09 -31.41 20.12
C ASP A 67 -0.69 -31.00 19.67
N LEU A 68 -0.60 -30.24 18.55
CA LEU A 68 0.63 -29.65 18.02
C LEU A 68 0.35 -28.24 17.52
N VAL A 69 1.21 -27.29 17.89
CA VAL A 69 1.18 -25.93 17.35
C VAL A 69 2.46 -25.71 16.54
N ILE A 70 2.28 -25.32 15.29
CA ILE A 70 3.36 -25.00 14.35
C ILE A 70 3.27 -23.52 13.92
N ILE A 71 4.32 -22.99 13.34
CA ILE A 71 4.34 -21.62 12.82
C ILE A 71 4.24 -21.68 11.29
N GLU A 72 3.38 -20.87 10.70
CA GLU A 72 3.25 -20.67 9.26
C GLU A 72 4.12 -19.49 8.82
N ASP A 73 5.18 -19.78 8.03
CA ASP A 73 6.21 -18.80 7.66
C ASP A 73 6.19 -18.41 6.18
N TYR A 74 5.57 -19.21 5.27
CA TYR A 74 5.64 -18.98 3.83
C TYR A 74 4.42 -19.49 3.05
N VAL A 75 4.26 -18.95 1.84
CA VAL A 75 3.21 -19.37 0.90
C VAL A 75 3.51 -20.79 0.40
N GLY A 76 2.49 -21.67 0.49
CA GLY A 76 2.63 -23.08 0.08
C GLY A 76 2.92 -24.03 1.25
N GLN A 77 3.32 -23.55 2.41
CA GLN A 77 3.59 -24.37 3.59
C GLN A 77 2.45 -25.34 3.95
N LYS A 78 1.21 -24.98 3.65
CA LYS A 78 0.05 -25.86 3.91
C LYS A 78 0.19 -27.21 3.20
N ILE A 79 0.67 -27.23 1.97
CA ILE A 79 0.90 -28.48 1.22
C ILE A 79 2.05 -29.28 1.88
N ASP A 80 3.16 -28.59 2.18
CA ASP A 80 4.31 -29.23 2.83
C ASP A 80 3.95 -29.84 4.17
N ASP A 81 3.17 -29.10 4.98
CA ASP A 81 2.74 -29.58 6.30
C ASP A 81 1.71 -30.72 6.20
N ILE A 82 0.77 -30.67 5.25
CA ILE A 82 -0.18 -31.76 5.00
C ILE A 82 0.58 -33.06 4.69
N GLN A 83 1.56 -32.98 3.82
CA GLN A 83 2.39 -34.15 3.44
C GLN A 83 3.31 -34.59 4.60
N LYS A 84 3.99 -33.64 5.25
CA LYS A 84 4.93 -33.90 6.34
C LYS A 84 4.30 -34.59 7.54
N TYR A 85 3.10 -34.15 7.91
CA TYR A 85 2.39 -34.70 9.08
C TYR A 85 1.39 -35.79 8.73
N ASP A 86 1.23 -36.12 7.44
CA ASP A 86 0.28 -37.12 6.94
C ASP A 86 -1.15 -36.76 7.43
N VAL A 87 -1.63 -35.61 7.00
CA VAL A 87 -2.89 -35.00 7.45
C VAL A 87 -4.05 -35.54 6.63
N ASP A 88 -5.13 -35.96 7.33
CA ASP A 88 -6.34 -36.47 6.70
C ASP A 88 -7.33 -35.33 6.33
N ILE A 89 -7.41 -34.27 7.18
CA ILE A 89 -8.37 -33.17 7.01
C ILE A 89 -7.69 -31.81 7.17
N PHE A 90 -7.89 -30.93 6.19
CA PHE A 90 -7.67 -29.49 6.34
C PHE A 90 -8.97 -28.81 6.71
N ALA A 91 -9.07 -28.25 7.92
CA ALA A 91 -10.24 -27.58 8.43
C ALA A 91 -10.02 -26.05 8.51
N ILE A 92 -10.96 -25.26 7.99
CA ILE A 92 -10.86 -23.78 8.02
C ILE A 92 -12.25 -23.15 8.09
N GLY A 93 -12.33 -21.87 8.52
CA GLY A 93 -13.62 -21.17 8.59
C GLY A 93 -14.29 -20.97 7.21
N SER A 94 -15.62 -20.96 7.19
CA SER A 94 -16.43 -20.80 5.97
C SER A 94 -16.22 -19.48 5.23
N ASP A 95 -15.62 -18.47 5.87
CA ASP A 95 -15.20 -17.23 5.21
C ASP A 95 -14.18 -17.46 4.04
N TRP A 96 -13.59 -18.66 4.02
CA TRP A 96 -12.60 -19.11 3.03
C TRP A 96 -13.15 -20.13 2.04
N GLU A 97 -14.46 -20.35 2.00
CA GLU A 97 -15.10 -21.35 1.15
C GLU A 97 -14.64 -21.21 -0.32
N GLY A 98 -14.24 -22.33 -0.91
CA GLY A 98 -13.71 -22.41 -2.29
C GLY A 98 -12.24 -21.99 -2.46
N LYS A 99 -11.63 -21.29 -1.50
CA LYS A 99 -10.25 -20.76 -1.67
C LYS A 99 -9.16 -21.81 -1.43
N PHE A 100 -9.49 -22.89 -0.77
CA PHE A 100 -8.55 -23.96 -0.44
C PHE A 100 -8.90 -25.30 -1.10
N ASP A 101 -9.84 -25.30 -2.06
CA ASP A 101 -10.27 -26.52 -2.77
C ASP A 101 -9.13 -27.23 -3.50
N TYR A 102 -8.06 -26.52 -3.87
CA TYR A 102 -6.85 -27.10 -4.44
C TYR A 102 -6.14 -28.08 -3.49
N LEU A 103 -6.39 -28.01 -2.18
CA LEU A 103 -5.84 -28.96 -1.19
C LEU A 103 -6.56 -30.32 -1.20
N ASN A 104 -7.73 -30.44 -1.89
CA ASN A 104 -8.42 -31.71 -2.05
C ASN A 104 -7.60 -32.76 -2.83
N GLU A 105 -6.51 -32.34 -3.50
CA GLU A 105 -5.54 -33.27 -4.08
C GLU A 105 -4.69 -34.00 -3.03
N PHE A 106 -4.63 -33.47 -1.79
CA PHE A 106 -3.74 -33.94 -0.73
C PHE A 106 -4.47 -34.47 0.50
N CYS A 107 -5.63 -33.88 0.85
CA CYS A 107 -6.44 -34.26 2.02
C CYS A 107 -7.88 -33.76 1.86
N ASP A 108 -8.81 -34.20 2.72
CA ASP A 108 -10.17 -33.69 2.73
C ASP A 108 -10.19 -32.21 3.20
N VAL A 109 -10.87 -31.32 2.47
CA VAL A 109 -11.06 -29.92 2.86
C VAL A 109 -12.44 -29.72 3.49
N VAL A 110 -12.46 -29.20 4.73
CA VAL A 110 -13.70 -28.97 5.49
C VAL A 110 -13.82 -27.49 5.87
N TYR A 111 -14.90 -26.84 5.41
CA TYR A 111 -15.23 -25.48 5.78
C TYR A 111 -16.15 -25.46 6.98
N LEU A 112 -15.66 -24.91 8.11
CA LEU A 112 -16.39 -24.88 9.37
C LEU A 112 -17.27 -23.63 9.46
N PRO A 113 -18.52 -23.74 9.93
CA PRO A 113 -19.44 -22.61 10.01
C PRO A 113 -18.89 -21.52 10.95
N ARG A 114 -19.10 -20.25 10.57
CA ARG A 114 -18.70 -19.09 11.36
C ARG A 114 -19.51 -18.99 12.66
N THR A 115 -18.87 -18.49 13.70
CA THR A 115 -19.58 -18.05 14.92
C THR A 115 -20.04 -16.60 14.71
N GLU A 116 -21.34 -16.37 14.66
CA GLU A 116 -21.92 -15.03 14.49
C GLU A 116 -21.63 -14.12 15.70
N GLY A 117 -21.46 -12.82 15.42
CA GLY A 117 -21.40 -11.77 16.45
C GLY A 117 -20.07 -11.54 17.12
N ILE A 118 -18.97 -12.25 16.78
CA ILE A 118 -17.65 -12.01 17.37
C ILE A 118 -16.56 -12.09 16.30
N SER A 119 -15.80 -11.01 16.14
CA SER A 119 -14.61 -11.01 15.30
C SER A 119 -13.45 -10.29 16.00
N SER A 120 -12.22 -10.64 15.65
CA SER A 120 -11.03 -9.90 16.14
C SER A 120 -11.10 -8.41 15.81
N THR A 121 -11.81 -8.04 14.75
CA THR A 121 -12.08 -6.67 14.35
C THR A 121 -12.94 -5.94 15.35
N GLN A 122 -14.06 -6.55 15.77
CA GLN A 122 -14.97 -5.97 16.78
C GLN A 122 -14.31 -5.81 18.16
N LEU A 123 -13.44 -6.74 18.55
CA LEU A 123 -12.70 -6.63 19.82
C LEU A 123 -11.62 -5.55 19.78
N ARG A 124 -11.02 -5.33 18.61
CA ARG A 124 -10.05 -4.24 18.38
C ARG A 124 -10.73 -2.87 18.45
N ASP A 125 -11.94 -2.75 17.94
CA ASP A 125 -12.70 -1.49 17.92
C ASP A 125 -13.18 -1.05 19.32
N GLN A 126 -13.29 -1.97 20.29
CA GLN A 126 -13.70 -1.65 21.65
C GLN A 126 -12.61 -1.02 22.52
N ASP A 127 -11.32 -1.17 22.16
CA ASP A 127 -10.18 -0.77 22.99
C ASP A 127 -9.21 0.24 22.31
N GLN A 128 -9.42 0.68 21.05
CA GLN A 128 -8.56 1.64 20.39
C GLN A 128 -9.25 2.99 20.19
N GLU A 129 -8.53 4.06 20.57
CA GLU A 129 -8.79 5.39 20.04
C GLU A 129 -8.66 5.35 18.51
N THR A 130 -9.77 5.35 17.80
CA THR A 130 -9.80 5.46 16.36
C THR A 130 -9.34 6.86 15.95
N VAL A 131 -8.46 6.96 14.97
CA VAL A 131 -8.04 8.22 14.36
C VAL A 131 -9.19 8.75 13.51
N PRO A 132 -9.86 9.86 13.90
CA PRO A 132 -10.90 10.47 13.08
C PRO A 132 -10.22 11.22 11.93
N VAL A 133 -10.56 10.82 10.69
CA VAL A 133 -10.00 11.37 9.45
C VAL A 133 -11.05 12.21 8.72
N GLY A 134 -10.63 13.36 8.22
CA GLY A 134 -11.40 14.22 7.32
C GLY A 134 -10.92 14.11 5.88
N ILE A 135 -11.85 14.09 4.93
CA ILE A 135 -11.55 14.13 3.49
C ILE A 135 -11.56 15.57 3.01
N VAL A 136 -10.49 16.02 2.37
CA VAL A 136 -10.34 17.34 1.77
C VAL A 136 -10.20 17.20 0.26
N GLY A 137 -11.21 17.67 -0.48
CA GLY A 137 -11.38 17.35 -1.90
C GLY A 137 -12.14 16.03 -2.10
N CYS A 138 -13.36 16.15 -2.63
CA CYS A 138 -14.29 15.01 -2.77
C CYS A 138 -14.34 14.46 -4.22
N GLY A 139 -13.24 14.61 -4.96
CA GLY A 139 -13.09 14.19 -6.35
C GLY A 139 -12.97 12.66 -6.55
N ARG A 140 -12.63 12.29 -7.78
CA ARG A 140 -12.58 10.87 -8.24
C ARG A 140 -11.76 9.94 -7.36
N VAL A 141 -10.60 10.38 -6.88
CA VAL A 141 -9.73 9.54 -6.04
C VAL A 141 -10.30 9.41 -4.63
N ALA A 142 -10.80 10.51 -4.08
CA ALA A 142 -11.42 10.55 -2.75
C ALA A 142 -12.61 9.60 -2.60
N GLN A 143 -13.39 9.37 -3.67
CA GLN A 143 -14.53 8.44 -3.69
C GLN A 143 -14.15 7.00 -3.26
N ARG A 144 -12.88 6.63 -3.39
CA ARG A 144 -12.38 5.29 -3.05
C ARG A 144 -11.93 5.19 -1.60
N PHE A 145 -11.59 6.32 -0.97
CA PHE A 145 -10.95 6.33 0.34
C PHE A 145 -11.84 5.76 1.46
N PRO A 146 -13.15 6.09 1.60
CA PRO A 146 -13.97 5.57 2.69
C PRO A 146 -14.03 4.05 2.72
N GLN A 147 -14.32 3.40 1.60
CA GLN A 147 -14.39 1.94 1.52
C GLN A 147 -13.04 1.23 1.76
N GLU A 148 -11.94 1.90 1.48
CA GLU A 148 -10.59 1.40 1.78
C GLU A 148 -10.24 1.62 3.26
N ALA A 149 -10.73 2.71 3.87
CA ALA A 149 -10.58 2.98 5.30
C ALA A 149 -11.40 2.01 6.16
N ASP A 150 -12.60 1.61 5.70
CA ASP A 150 -13.49 0.69 6.44
C ASP A 150 -12.86 -0.69 6.70
N VAL A 151 -11.90 -1.10 5.89
CA VAL A 151 -11.16 -2.37 6.08
C VAL A 151 -9.85 -2.21 6.84
N VAL A 152 -9.51 -0.99 7.27
CA VAL A 152 -8.33 -0.68 8.07
C VAL A 152 -8.75 -0.38 9.50
N ASN A 153 -8.16 -1.09 10.47
CA ASN A 153 -8.47 -0.85 11.88
C ASN A 153 -7.81 0.43 12.41
N GLY A 154 -8.47 1.09 13.36
CA GLY A 154 -7.95 2.27 14.02
C GLY A 154 -8.11 3.57 13.21
N VAL A 155 -8.94 3.57 12.18
CA VAL A 155 -9.29 4.75 11.39
C VAL A 155 -10.79 4.84 11.19
N ARG A 156 -11.33 6.05 11.16
CA ARG A 156 -12.72 6.31 10.79
C ARG A 156 -12.82 7.63 10.03
N VAL A 157 -13.44 7.60 8.86
CA VAL A 157 -13.77 8.83 8.12
C VAL A 157 -15.01 9.46 8.75
N VAL A 158 -14.87 10.68 9.28
CA VAL A 158 -15.92 11.35 10.07
C VAL A 158 -16.41 12.64 9.46
N ALA A 159 -15.70 13.20 8.50
CA ALA A 159 -16.04 14.48 7.87
C ALA A 159 -15.51 14.58 6.45
N ALA A 160 -16.15 15.38 5.62
CA ALA A 160 -15.66 15.74 4.30
C ALA A 160 -15.89 17.23 4.00
N TYR A 161 -14.97 17.80 3.23
CA TYR A 161 -15.00 19.17 2.74
C TYR A 161 -14.54 19.21 1.29
N ASP A 162 -15.23 19.98 0.50
CA ASP A 162 -14.83 20.42 -0.84
C ASP A 162 -15.09 21.90 -1.00
N ALA A 163 -14.35 22.59 -1.87
CA ALA A 163 -14.58 23.98 -2.20
C ALA A 163 -15.98 24.20 -2.82
N ASP A 164 -16.48 23.18 -3.55
CA ASP A 164 -17.87 23.11 -4.00
C ASP A 164 -18.68 22.29 -2.97
N ILE A 165 -19.57 22.99 -2.27
CA ILE A 165 -20.40 22.40 -1.21
C ILE A 165 -21.35 21.30 -1.75
N GLU A 166 -21.77 21.37 -3.01
CA GLU A 166 -22.66 20.36 -3.59
C GLU A 166 -21.92 19.07 -3.85
N VAL A 167 -20.65 19.15 -4.28
CA VAL A 167 -19.74 17.99 -4.42
C VAL A 167 -19.51 17.33 -3.05
N ALA A 168 -19.27 18.15 -2.01
CA ALA A 168 -19.13 17.64 -0.65
C ALA A 168 -20.40 16.94 -0.14
N ARG A 169 -21.58 17.51 -0.40
CA ARG A 169 -22.87 16.91 0.00
C ARG A 169 -23.15 15.58 -0.68
N GLU A 170 -22.90 15.51 -1.98
CA GLU A 170 -23.06 14.27 -2.73
C GLU A 170 -22.09 13.18 -2.21
N PHE A 171 -20.86 13.56 -1.98
CA PHE A 171 -19.87 12.66 -1.38
C PHE A 171 -20.31 12.12 -0.01
N CYS A 172 -20.72 12.99 0.91
CA CYS A 172 -21.19 12.61 2.23
C CYS A 172 -22.39 11.68 2.16
N LYS A 173 -23.38 12.01 1.31
CA LYS A 173 -24.56 11.17 1.11
C LYS A 173 -24.23 9.75 0.65
N ASN A 174 -23.22 9.62 -0.20
CA ASN A 174 -22.87 8.33 -0.81
C ASN A 174 -21.92 7.49 0.04
N HIS A 175 -21.11 8.14 0.90
CA HIS A 175 -19.98 7.48 1.56
C HIS A 175 -19.93 7.63 3.08
N LEU A 176 -20.66 8.60 3.67
CA LEU A 176 -20.56 8.90 5.10
C LEU A 176 -21.94 8.88 5.75
N ALA A 177 -22.39 7.70 6.21
CA ALA A 177 -23.72 7.56 6.81
C ALA A 177 -23.93 8.48 8.02
N ASP A 178 -22.90 8.64 8.88
CA ASP A 178 -22.92 9.46 10.12
C ASP A 178 -21.86 10.60 10.06
N GLY A 179 -21.27 10.86 8.90
CA GLY A 179 -20.21 11.86 8.75
C GLY A 179 -20.73 13.28 8.50
N ALA A 180 -19.93 14.26 8.88
CA ALA A 180 -20.26 15.66 8.71
C ALA A 180 -19.84 16.17 7.32
N CYS A 181 -20.78 16.76 6.59
CA CYS A 181 -20.49 17.59 5.43
C CYS A 181 -20.14 19.01 5.91
N CYS A 182 -18.86 19.37 5.86
CA CYS A 182 -18.37 20.62 6.38
C CYS A 182 -18.48 21.76 5.34
N LYS A 183 -18.89 22.94 5.81
CA LYS A 183 -19.03 24.13 4.96
C LYS A 183 -17.71 24.89 4.76
N SER A 184 -16.72 24.61 5.58
CA SER A 184 -15.39 25.20 5.49
C SER A 184 -14.32 24.20 5.91
N TYR A 185 -13.08 24.44 5.45
CA TYR A 185 -11.94 23.62 5.86
C TYR A 185 -11.67 23.73 7.35
N ASP A 186 -11.85 24.91 7.96
CA ASP A 186 -11.70 25.13 9.40
C ASP A 186 -12.70 24.29 10.22
N GLU A 187 -13.94 24.20 9.73
CA GLU A 187 -14.95 23.33 10.35
C GLU A 187 -14.52 21.88 10.33
N LEU A 188 -14.00 21.38 9.20
CA LEU A 188 -13.48 20.02 9.10
C LEU A 188 -12.31 19.81 10.06
N LEU A 189 -11.32 20.71 10.09
CA LEU A 189 -10.16 20.62 10.96
C LEU A 189 -10.54 20.57 12.45
N SER A 190 -11.62 21.23 12.85
CA SER A 190 -12.09 21.18 14.24
C SER A 190 -12.64 19.82 14.68
N ARG A 191 -12.98 18.94 13.73
CA ARG A 191 -13.66 17.65 13.98
C ARG A 191 -12.74 16.43 13.92
N VAL A 192 -11.50 16.60 13.42
CA VAL A 192 -10.63 15.48 13.05
C VAL A 192 -9.26 15.57 13.73
N SER A 193 -8.55 14.45 13.79
CA SER A 193 -7.13 14.39 14.20
C SER A 193 -6.20 14.28 13.00
N ALA A 194 -6.71 13.84 11.85
CA ALA A 194 -5.95 13.70 10.64
C ALA A 194 -6.79 14.05 9.40
N VAL A 195 -6.13 14.41 8.31
CA VAL A 195 -6.77 14.69 7.03
C VAL A 195 -6.16 13.87 5.90
N TYR A 196 -7.02 13.46 4.98
CA TYR A 196 -6.63 12.99 3.67
C TYR A 196 -6.92 14.07 2.64
N ILE A 197 -5.88 14.54 1.95
CA ILE A 197 -5.97 15.62 0.97
C ILE A 197 -5.93 15.03 -0.45
N ALA A 198 -7.00 15.22 -1.21
CA ALA A 198 -7.17 14.74 -2.58
C ALA A 198 -7.74 15.87 -3.48
N THR A 199 -7.24 17.07 -3.27
CA THR A 199 -7.56 18.26 -4.05
C THR A 199 -6.71 18.35 -5.33
N PRO A 200 -6.92 19.30 -6.25
CA PRO A 200 -5.99 19.56 -7.34
C PRO A 200 -4.59 19.95 -6.83
N HIS A 201 -3.55 19.54 -7.55
CA HIS A 201 -2.13 19.62 -7.15
C HIS A 201 -1.70 21.01 -6.62
N LEU A 202 -2.13 22.10 -7.28
CA LEU A 202 -1.76 23.46 -6.90
C LEU A 202 -2.27 23.91 -5.53
N SER A 203 -3.27 23.25 -4.98
CA SER A 203 -3.83 23.55 -3.66
C SER A 203 -3.23 22.69 -2.53
N HIS A 204 -2.43 21.67 -2.85
CA HIS A 204 -1.88 20.75 -1.86
C HIS A 204 -1.05 21.48 -0.80
N TYR A 205 -0.11 22.33 -1.22
CA TYR A 205 0.77 23.05 -0.29
C TYR A 205 -0.02 23.82 0.77
N GLU A 206 -0.97 24.66 0.35
CA GLU A 206 -1.78 25.47 1.27
C GLU A 206 -2.69 24.60 2.16
N CYS A 207 -3.28 23.55 1.60
CA CYS A 207 -4.11 22.61 2.36
C CYS A 207 -3.28 21.86 3.41
N ILE A 208 -2.11 21.38 3.06
CA ILE A 208 -1.20 20.69 3.99
C ILE A 208 -0.75 21.63 5.10
N LYS A 209 -0.26 22.83 4.73
CA LYS A 209 0.24 23.82 5.66
C LYS A 209 -0.83 24.19 6.70
N LYS A 210 -2.03 24.51 6.26
CA LYS A 210 -3.16 24.83 7.13
C LYS A 210 -3.53 23.67 8.07
N ALA A 211 -3.50 22.42 7.59
CA ALA A 211 -3.76 21.26 8.43
C ALA A 211 -2.68 21.07 9.50
N LEU A 212 -1.41 21.18 9.12
CA LEU A 212 -0.30 21.06 10.05
C LEU A 212 -0.31 22.19 11.11
N GLU A 213 -0.59 23.44 10.72
CA GLU A 213 -0.74 24.58 11.63
C GLU A 213 -1.91 24.38 12.60
N ALA A 214 -2.97 23.68 12.20
CA ALA A 214 -4.07 23.25 13.06
C ALA A 214 -3.75 22.03 13.92
N GLY A 215 -2.51 21.52 13.91
CA GLY A 215 -2.08 20.36 14.68
C GLY A 215 -2.61 19.01 14.15
N LYS A 216 -2.89 18.90 12.84
CA LYS A 216 -3.43 17.66 12.25
C LYS A 216 -2.38 16.88 11.50
N HIS A 217 -2.45 15.55 11.60
CA HIS A 217 -1.68 14.65 10.74
C HIS A 217 -2.21 14.71 9.32
N VAL A 218 -1.34 14.54 8.33
CA VAL A 218 -1.68 14.70 6.92
C VAL A 218 -1.23 13.51 6.09
N LEU A 219 -2.17 12.95 5.33
CA LEU A 219 -1.93 12.06 4.18
C LEU A 219 -2.37 12.84 2.94
N CYS A 220 -1.45 13.12 2.01
CA CYS A 220 -1.74 13.91 0.82
C CYS A 220 -1.48 13.11 -0.45
N GLU A 221 -2.41 13.17 -1.41
CA GLU A 221 -2.26 12.55 -2.74
C GLU A 221 -0.99 13.02 -3.45
N THR A 222 -0.49 12.16 -4.30
CA THR A 222 0.73 12.37 -5.09
C THR A 222 0.42 13.16 -6.37
N PRO A 223 1.32 14.07 -6.78
CA PRO A 223 2.49 14.58 -6.06
C PRO A 223 2.08 15.45 -4.87
N MET A 224 2.74 15.24 -3.73
CA MET A 224 2.40 15.97 -2.52
C MET A 224 2.52 17.50 -2.71
N VAL A 225 3.58 17.95 -3.35
CA VAL A 225 3.79 19.32 -3.83
C VAL A 225 4.67 19.32 -5.08
N LEU A 226 4.70 20.45 -5.79
CA LEU A 226 5.42 20.59 -7.05
C LEU A 226 6.79 21.27 -6.92
N LYS A 227 7.17 21.72 -5.72
CA LYS A 227 8.43 22.41 -5.46
C LYS A 227 9.19 21.80 -4.30
N LYS A 228 10.50 21.69 -4.48
CA LYS A 228 11.42 21.13 -3.49
C LYS A 228 11.36 21.85 -2.14
N ASP A 229 11.39 23.18 -2.17
CA ASP A 229 11.45 23.98 -0.95
C ASP A 229 10.11 23.98 -0.19
N GLU A 230 8.97 23.89 -0.89
CA GLU A 230 7.65 23.67 -0.29
C GLU A 230 7.64 22.30 0.47
N ALA A 231 8.13 21.24 -0.17
CA ALA A 231 8.22 19.93 0.47
C ALA A 231 9.11 19.96 1.73
N LYS A 232 10.29 20.61 1.66
CA LYS A 232 11.19 20.75 2.82
C LYS A 232 10.55 21.51 3.98
N GLU A 233 9.88 22.64 3.68
CA GLU A 233 9.19 23.45 4.68
C GLU A 233 8.13 22.64 5.41
N LEU A 234 7.25 21.96 4.66
CA LEU A 234 6.17 21.16 5.25
C LEU A 234 6.68 19.99 6.09
N TYR A 235 7.67 19.24 5.60
CA TYR A 235 8.26 18.13 6.37
C TYR A 235 8.99 18.62 7.62
N LYS A 236 9.69 19.75 7.55
CA LYS A 236 10.34 20.37 8.69
C LYS A 236 9.31 20.79 9.74
N TYR A 237 8.25 21.46 9.32
CA TYR A 237 7.17 21.86 10.21
C TYR A 237 6.53 20.66 10.90
N ALA A 238 6.20 19.62 10.14
CA ALA A 238 5.61 18.40 10.69
C ALA A 238 6.52 17.73 11.74
N GLU A 239 7.83 17.65 11.48
CA GLU A 239 8.82 17.09 12.40
C GLU A 239 8.92 17.91 13.70
N GLU A 240 9.01 19.23 13.60
CA GLU A 240 9.10 20.15 14.75
C GLU A 240 7.86 20.09 15.65
N HIS A 241 6.70 19.76 15.09
CA HIS A 241 5.42 19.67 15.83
C HIS A 241 4.98 18.23 16.12
N SER A 242 5.84 17.25 15.89
CA SER A 242 5.51 15.82 16.10
C SER A 242 4.26 15.36 15.35
N LEU A 243 4.09 15.85 14.13
CA LEU A 243 3.00 15.47 13.23
C LEU A 243 3.46 14.49 12.14
N VAL A 244 2.57 13.64 11.71
CA VAL A 244 2.81 12.76 10.56
C VAL A 244 2.39 13.51 9.29
N LEU A 245 3.33 13.72 8.38
CA LEU A 245 3.07 14.13 7.01
C LEU A 245 3.54 12.99 6.10
N MET A 246 2.63 12.46 5.28
CA MET A 246 2.91 11.34 4.39
C MET A 246 2.32 11.59 2.99
N GLU A 247 3.10 11.34 1.96
CA GLU A 247 2.64 11.33 0.58
C GLU A 247 1.93 10.00 0.26
N ALA A 248 0.75 10.06 -0.31
CA ALA A 248 -0.12 8.95 -0.60
C ALA A 248 0.29 8.24 -1.91
N ASN A 249 1.41 7.54 -1.88
CA ASN A 249 1.85 6.69 -2.98
C ASN A 249 1.60 5.22 -2.62
N LYS A 250 0.44 4.68 -3.00
CA LYS A 250 -0.01 3.32 -2.66
C LYS A 250 1.00 2.23 -3.03
N THR A 251 1.75 2.39 -4.13
CA THR A 251 2.76 1.41 -4.57
C THR A 251 3.87 1.28 -3.53
N ALA A 252 4.29 2.38 -2.90
CA ALA A 252 5.31 2.36 -1.84
C ALA A 252 4.91 1.49 -0.64
N HIS A 253 3.61 1.33 -0.43
CA HIS A 253 3.06 0.61 0.72
C HIS A 253 2.58 -0.80 0.36
N CYS A 254 2.50 -1.14 -0.94
CA CYS A 254 2.09 -2.45 -1.43
C CYS A 254 3.05 -3.56 -0.95
N PRO A 255 2.53 -4.67 -0.37
CA PRO A 255 3.36 -5.77 0.13
C PRO A 255 4.30 -6.36 -0.92
N ALA A 256 3.79 -6.64 -2.12
CA ALA A 256 4.59 -7.23 -3.20
C ALA A 256 5.73 -6.31 -3.66
N PHE A 257 5.46 -5.01 -3.81
CA PHE A 257 6.50 -4.04 -4.16
C PHE A 257 7.57 -3.94 -3.07
N ASN A 258 7.17 -3.92 -1.79
CA ASN A 258 8.12 -3.89 -0.69
C ASN A 258 9.00 -5.16 -0.64
N HIS A 259 8.41 -6.33 -0.88
CA HIS A 259 9.16 -7.58 -0.96
C HIS A 259 10.17 -7.54 -2.13
N LEU A 260 9.74 -7.10 -3.31
CA LEU A 260 10.65 -6.89 -4.45
C LEU A 260 11.81 -5.98 -4.06
N MET A 261 11.57 -4.82 -3.42
CA MET A 261 12.63 -3.89 -3.01
C MET A 261 13.61 -4.54 -2.01
N VAL A 262 13.12 -5.35 -1.08
CA VAL A 262 13.97 -6.09 -0.12
C VAL A 262 14.84 -7.11 -0.87
N MET A 263 14.26 -7.89 -1.78
CA MET A 263 14.99 -8.91 -2.54
C MET A 263 16.09 -8.30 -3.43
N ILE A 264 15.79 -7.18 -4.09
CA ILE A 264 16.79 -6.47 -4.90
C ILE A 264 17.93 -5.96 -4.01
N LYS A 265 17.60 -5.30 -2.90
CA LYS A 265 18.61 -4.77 -1.95
C LYS A 265 19.42 -5.86 -1.26
N SER A 266 18.91 -7.08 -1.15
CA SER A 266 19.68 -8.22 -0.62
C SER A 266 20.72 -8.77 -1.62
N GLY A 267 20.79 -8.22 -2.84
CA GLY A 267 21.78 -8.57 -3.84
C GLY A 267 21.44 -9.82 -4.67
N LEU A 268 20.19 -10.27 -4.68
CA LEU A 268 19.77 -11.45 -5.44
C LEU A 268 20.05 -11.33 -6.94
N ILE A 269 19.89 -10.13 -7.51
CA ILE A 269 20.24 -9.87 -8.92
C ILE A 269 21.62 -9.23 -9.09
N GLY A 270 22.43 -9.16 -8.04
CA GLY A 270 23.71 -8.46 -8.03
C GLY A 270 23.56 -6.95 -7.89
N ASP A 271 24.55 -6.18 -8.41
CA ASP A 271 24.50 -4.72 -8.43
C ASP A 271 23.51 -4.25 -9.49
N VAL A 272 22.60 -3.33 -9.11
CA VAL A 272 21.65 -2.73 -10.05
C VAL A 272 22.39 -1.76 -10.98
N VAL A 273 22.23 -1.94 -12.29
CA VAL A 273 22.88 -1.14 -13.32
C VAL A 273 21.91 -0.37 -14.23
N ASP A 274 20.62 -0.81 -14.24
CA ASP A 274 19.59 -0.15 -15.02
C ASP A 274 18.21 -0.35 -14.37
N ILE A 275 17.37 0.68 -14.49
CA ILE A 275 15.94 0.62 -14.08
C ILE A 275 15.13 1.28 -15.19
N GLU A 276 14.14 0.54 -15.70
CA GLU A 276 13.14 1.07 -16.63
C GLU A 276 11.75 0.95 -16.03
N ALA A 277 11.09 2.08 -15.80
CA ALA A 277 9.72 2.12 -15.27
C ALA A 277 8.81 2.90 -16.20
N SER A 278 7.68 2.34 -16.59
CA SER A 278 6.72 3.04 -17.44
C SER A 278 5.31 3.04 -16.84
N LEU A 279 4.64 4.20 -16.92
CA LEU A 279 3.24 4.34 -16.54
C LEU A 279 2.56 5.28 -17.54
N SER A 280 1.53 4.79 -18.21
CA SER A 280 0.77 5.63 -19.13
C SER A 280 -0.68 5.20 -19.22
N GLN A 281 -1.53 6.18 -19.49
CA GLN A 281 -2.95 6.02 -19.68
C GLN A 281 -3.38 6.81 -20.92
N LEU A 282 -4.44 6.37 -21.58
CA LEU A 282 -5.11 7.17 -22.59
C LEU A 282 -6.39 7.71 -21.94
N LEU A 283 -6.33 8.96 -21.47
CA LEU A 283 -7.45 9.62 -20.80
C LEU A 283 -8.24 10.49 -21.77
N ASP A 284 -9.47 10.82 -21.39
CA ASP A 284 -10.28 11.81 -22.10
C ASP A 284 -9.63 13.20 -21.97
N LYS A 285 -9.39 13.85 -23.12
CA LYS A 285 -8.74 15.16 -23.20
C LYS A 285 -9.56 16.30 -22.59
N SER A 286 -10.81 16.08 -22.19
CA SER A 286 -11.64 17.06 -21.49
C SER A 286 -11.38 17.12 -19.97
N GLY A 287 -10.57 16.18 -19.44
CA GLY A 287 -10.28 16.09 -18.02
C GLY A 287 -9.32 17.19 -17.53
N ARG A 288 -9.33 17.42 -16.22
CA ARG A 288 -8.41 18.32 -15.50
C ARG A 288 -6.94 18.04 -15.81
N GLU A 289 -6.64 16.78 -16.03
CA GLU A 289 -5.31 16.29 -16.33
C GLU A 289 -4.71 16.88 -17.63
N PHE A 290 -5.56 17.49 -18.48
CA PHE A 290 -5.18 18.20 -19.70
C PHE A 290 -5.25 19.73 -19.59
N ASP A 291 -5.47 20.29 -18.39
CA ASP A 291 -5.51 21.72 -18.13
C ASP A 291 -4.19 22.21 -17.52
N SER A 292 -3.42 22.96 -18.31
CA SER A 292 -2.15 23.55 -17.85
C SER A 292 -2.30 24.52 -16.67
N LYS A 293 -3.48 25.15 -16.51
CA LYS A 293 -3.75 26.04 -15.39
C LYS A 293 -3.98 25.30 -14.07
N GLN A 294 -4.21 24.00 -14.13
CA GLN A 294 -4.41 23.12 -12.97
C GLN A 294 -3.22 22.19 -12.75
N ALA A 295 -2.05 22.51 -13.31
CA ALA A 295 -0.87 21.63 -13.31
C ALA A 295 -1.20 20.23 -13.88
N GLY A 296 -1.95 20.19 -15.00
CA GLY A 296 -2.13 18.98 -15.77
C GLY A 296 -0.83 18.59 -16.50
N GLY A 297 -0.78 17.36 -16.98
CA GLY A 297 0.35 16.80 -17.70
C GLY A 297 0.81 15.47 -17.14
N SER A 298 1.46 14.68 -18.01
CA SER A 298 1.79 13.29 -17.67
C SER A 298 2.80 13.16 -16.53
N LEU A 299 3.74 14.10 -16.42
CA LEU A 299 4.72 14.05 -15.34
C LEU A 299 4.11 14.38 -13.99
N TYR A 300 3.27 15.40 -13.90
CA TYR A 300 2.60 15.76 -12.64
C TYR A 300 1.60 14.70 -12.21
N GLU A 301 0.84 14.12 -13.14
CA GLU A 301 -0.19 13.12 -12.81
C GLU A 301 0.41 11.75 -12.44
N GLU A 302 1.48 11.31 -13.12
CA GLU A 302 1.94 9.94 -13.06
C GLU A 302 3.42 9.79 -12.62
N GLY A 303 4.19 10.88 -12.59
CA GLY A 303 5.65 10.82 -12.40
C GLY A 303 6.10 10.26 -11.06
N SER A 304 5.36 10.51 -9.97
CA SER A 304 5.74 10.01 -8.64
C SER A 304 5.82 8.48 -8.57
N TYR A 305 5.05 7.77 -9.39
CA TYR A 305 5.09 6.31 -9.43
C TYR A 305 6.41 5.76 -9.99
N PRO A 306 6.85 6.08 -11.22
CA PRO A 306 8.09 5.54 -11.75
C PRO A 306 9.36 6.10 -11.09
N LEU A 307 9.30 7.29 -10.47
CA LEU A 307 10.40 7.82 -9.66
C LEU A 307 10.62 7.01 -8.38
N LEU A 308 9.57 6.37 -7.84
CA LEU A 308 9.66 5.58 -6.62
C LEU A 308 10.70 4.45 -6.67
N PRO A 309 10.66 3.47 -7.60
CA PRO A 309 11.66 2.40 -7.65
C PRO A 309 13.07 2.93 -7.90
N ILE A 310 13.23 4.00 -8.71
CA ILE A 310 14.52 4.62 -8.98
C ILE A 310 15.13 5.16 -7.67
N PHE A 311 14.41 6.02 -6.95
CA PHE A 311 14.92 6.60 -5.70
C PHE A 311 15.05 5.57 -4.57
N LYS A 312 14.22 4.54 -4.55
CA LYS A 312 14.31 3.44 -3.58
C LYS A 312 15.58 2.62 -3.72
N LEU A 313 16.03 2.37 -4.93
CA LEU A 313 17.15 1.49 -5.22
C LEU A 313 18.47 2.26 -5.43
N MET A 314 18.43 3.35 -6.17
CA MET A 314 19.62 4.11 -6.53
C MET A 314 19.90 5.28 -5.57
N GLY A 315 18.92 5.68 -4.76
CA GLY A 315 19.01 6.89 -3.95
C GLY A 315 18.66 8.16 -4.73
N ILE A 316 18.78 9.30 -4.05
CA ILE A 316 18.38 10.62 -4.59
C ILE A 316 19.56 11.41 -5.16
N ASP A 317 20.79 10.92 -5.02
CA ASP A 317 22.03 11.63 -5.39
C ASP A 317 22.44 11.19 -6.80
N TYR A 318 21.64 11.57 -7.82
CA TYR A 318 21.97 11.37 -9.22
C TYR A 318 22.89 12.47 -9.73
N GLU A 319 23.71 12.15 -10.75
CA GLU A 319 24.63 13.11 -11.36
C GLU A 319 23.95 13.98 -12.42
N GLU A 320 22.97 13.44 -13.13
CA GLU A 320 22.30 14.12 -14.23
C GLU A 320 20.85 13.60 -14.38
N LEU A 321 19.91 14.52 -14.67
CA LEU A 321 18.56 14.21 -15.15
C LEU A 321 18.36 14.91 -16.50
N ARG A 322 17.85 14.17 -17.49
CA ARG A 322 17.36 14.73 -18.76
C ARG A 322 15.89 14.35 -18.97
N LEU A 323 15.13 15.33 -19.44
CA LEU A 323 13.70 15.19 -19.71
C LEU A 323 13.42 15.46 -21.18
N PHE A 324 12.77 14.51 -21.86
CA PHE A 324 12.31 14.61 -23.23
C PHE A 324 10.79 14.54 -23.23
N SER A 325 10.13 15.62 -23.64
CA SER A 325 8.67 15.71 -23.50
C SER A 325 8.00 16.15 -24.78
N ARG A 326 6.89 15.48 -25.09
CA ARG A 326 5.96 15.91 -26.11
C ARG A 326 4.93 16.82 -25.50
N ILE A 327 4.87 18.07 -25.97
CA ILE A 327 3.95 19.08 -25.44
C ILE A 327 2.76 19.26 -26.39
N GLU A 328 1.54 19.23 -25.85
CA GLU A 328 0.32 19.57 -26.54
C GLU A 328 -0.52 20.52 -25.64
N ASN A 329 -0.94 21.65 -26.18
CA ASN A 329 -1.74 22.67 -25.46
C ASN A 329 -1.13 23.12 -24.11
N GLY A 330 0.20 23.19 -24.04
CA GLY A 330 0.92 23.69 -22.85
C GLY A 330 1.16 22.66 -21.74
N ILE A 331 0.77 21.40 -21.96
CA ILE A 331 1.05 20.28 -21.05
C ILE A 331 1.89 19.21 -21.75
N ASP A 332 2.60 18.42 -20.96
CA ASP A 332 3.26 17.21 -21.48
C ASP A 332 2.24 16.08 -21.58
N VAL A 333 2.01 15.60 -22.80
CA VAL A 333 1.20 14.39 -23.04
C VAL A 333 2.03 13.11 -22.98
N TYR A 334 3.34 13.27 -22.97
CA TYR A 334 4.32 12.21 -22.79
C TYR A 334 5.64 12.79 -22.33
N THR A 335 6.27 12.19 -21.32
CA THR A 335 7.62 12.52 -20.87
C THR A 335 8.44 11.27 -20.66
N HIS A 336 9.68 11.29 -21.20
CA HIS A 336 10.71 10.29 -20.96
C HIS A 336 11.86 10.96 -20.19
N GLY A 337 12.09 10.54 -18.95
CA GLY A 337 13.18 11.02 -18.11
C GLY A 337 14.30 9.98 -18.01
N ILE A 338 15.54 10.45 -18.02
CA ILE A 338 16.75 9.63 -17.91
C ILE A 338 17.62 10.19 -16.79
N PHE A 339 17.89 9.35 -15.79
CA PHE A 339 18.84 9.62 -14.71
C PHE A 339 20.17 8.94 -14.98
N ARG A 340 21.27 9.66 -14.79
CA ARG A 340 22.60 9.08 -14.73
C ARG A 340 23.12 9.08 -13.30
N TYR A 341 23.50 7.90 -12.84
CA TYR A 341 24.21 7.65 -11.59
C TYR A 341 25.67 7.24 -11.89
N PRO A 342 26.59 7.24 -10.91
CA PRO A 342 27.99 6.87 -11.14
C PRO A 342 28.21 5.50 -11.81
N LYS A 343 27.28 4.54 -11.56
CA LYS A 343 27.40 3.16 -12.06
C LYS A 343 26.11 2.62 -12.67
N ALA A 344 25.13 3.48 -12.94
CA ALA A 344 23.83 3.04 -13.47
C ALA A 344 23.19 4.15 -14.31
N VAL A 345 22.30 3.73 -15.20
CA VAL A 345 21.36 4.60 -15.90
C VAL A 345 19.95 4.13 -15.55
N CYS A 346 19.06 5.06 -15.22
CA CYS A 346 17.67 4.73 -14.96
C CYS A 346 16.78 5.59 -15.84
N SER A 347 15.70 5.01 -16.33
CA SER A 347 14.74 5.74 -17.16
C SER A 347 13.31 5.55 -16.70
N PHE A 348 12.51 6.56 -16.96
CA PHE A 348 11.06 6.47 -16.75
C PHE A 348 10.29 7.05 -17.92
N LYS A 349 9.09 6.54 -18.15
CA LYS A 349 8.17 7.01 -19.18
C LYS A 349 6.80 7.22 -18.56
N VAL A 350 6.25 8.42 -18.72
CA VAL A 350 4.88 8.74 -18.34
C VAL A 350 4.11 9.29 -19.52
N GLY A 351 2.80 9.04 -19.57
CA GLY A 351 1.98 9.50 -20.70
C GLY A 351 0.50 9.51 -20.42
N LEU A 352 -0.16 10.61 -20.85
CA LEU A 352 -1.61 10.76 -20.88
C LEU A 352 -2.20 10.67 -22.30
N GLY A 353 -1.33 10.84 -23.32
CA GLY A 353 -1.68 10.79 -24.74
C GLY A 353 -0.92 9.71 -25.53
N VAL A 354 -0.02 8.99 -24.88
CA VAL A 354 0.78 7.91 -25.46
C VAL A 354 0.66 6.67 -24.56
N LYS A 355 0.37 5.52 -25.15
CA LYS A 355 0.30 4.25 -24.42
C LYS A 355 1.65 3.54 -24.46
N THR A 356 2.19 3.18 -23.28
CA THR A 356 3.38 2.34 -23.10
C THR A 356 2.97 0.98 -22.52
N GLU A 357 3.91 0.03 -22.43
CA GLU A 357 3.67 -1.31 -21.85
C GLU A 357 3.17 -1.21 -20.39
N GLY A 358 3.75 -0.33 -19.58
CA GLY A 358 3.38 -0.21 -18.16
C GLY A 358 4.05 -1.24 -17.26
N ASN A 359 5.26 -1.63 -17.60
CA ASN A 359 6.12 -2.57 -16.88
C ASN A 359 7.20 -1.86 -16.06
N LEU A 360 7.81 -2.61 -15.13
CA LEU A 360 9.03 -2.24 -14.41
C LEU A 360 10.08 -3.34 -14.64
N VAL A 361 11.25 -2.95 -15.12
CA VAL A 361 12.43 -3.82 -15.26
C VAL A 361 13.55 -3.26 -14.41
N ILE A 362 14.20 -4.11 -13.62
CA ILE A 362 15.35 -3.76 -12.79
C ILE A 362 16.47 -4.71 -13.15
N SER A 363 17.49 -4.23 -13.89
CA SER A 363 18.58 -5.04 -14.41
C SER A 363 19.79 -4.98 -13.47
N GLY A 364 20.33 -6.14 -13.15
CA GLY A 364 21.51 -6.29 -12.29
C GLY A 364 22.58 -7.18 -12.90
N THR A 365 23.73 -7.26 -12.21
CA THR A 365 24.92 -7.99 -12.72
C THR A 365 24.81 -9.52 -12.65
N LYS A 366 23.75 -10.05 -11.98
CA LYS A 366 23.54 -11.51 -11.86
C LYS A 366 22.17 -11.96 -12.42
N GLY A 367 21.28 -11.04 -12.73
CA GLY A 367 19.94 -11.30 -13.21
C GLY A 367 19.12 -10.03 -13.24
N TYR A 368 17.85 -10.14 -13.49
CA TYR A 368 16.94 -8.99 -13.51
C TYR A 368 15.60 -9.32 -12.88
N ALA A 369 14.93 -8.28 -12.38
CA ALA A 369 13.55 -8.37 -11.95
C ALA A 369 12.61 -7.83 -13.02
N TYR A 370 11.50 -8.51 -13.22
CA TYR A 370 10.44 -8.10 -14.15
C TYR A 370 9.10 -8.04 -13.44
N VAL A 371 8.44 -6.89 -13.50
CA VAL A 371 7.08 -6.69 -13.03
C VAL A 371 6.22 -6.31 -14.23
N PRO A 372 5.26 -7.15 -14.62
CA PRO A 372 4.38 -6.86 -15.77
C PRO A 372 3.42 -5.70 -15.48
N ALA A 373 2.77 -5.22 -16.52
CA ALA A 373 1.71 -4.22 -16.43
C ALA A 373 0.47 -4.76 -15.68
N PRO A 374 -0.13 -3.96 -14.80
CA PRO A 374 0.27 -2.62 -14.33
C PRO A 374 1.21 -2.69 -13.12
N TRP A 375 2.49 -2.51 -13.30
CA TRP A 375 3.50 -2.70 -12.24
C TRP A 375 3.24 -1.86 -10.97
N TRP A 376 2.58 -0.72 -11.07
CA TRP A 376 2.23 0.13 -9.91
C TRP A 376 1.10 -0.45 -9.03
N LYS A 377 0.51 -1.57 -9.47
CA LYS A 377 -0.37 -2.44 -8.70
C LYS A 377 0.28 -3.81 -8.57
N THR A 378 1.51 -3.85 -8.09
CA THR A 378 2.30 -5.09 -8.05
C THR A 378 1.54 -6.20 -7.33
N ASP A 379 1.13 -7.22 -8.08
CA ASP A 379 0.54 -8.46 -7.59
C ASP A 379 1.33 -9.70 -8.05
N TYR A 380 2.29 -9.47 -8.93
CA TYR A 380 3.18 -10.49 -9.47
C TYR A 380 4.51 -9.88 -9.85
N PHE A 381 5.63 -10.60 -9.64
CA PHE A 381 6.93 -10.28 -10.21
C PHE A 381 7.80 -11.53 -10.36
N GLU A 382 8.80 -11.45 -11.21
CA GLU A 382 9.77 -12.51 -11.45
C GLU A 382 11.19 -12.00 -11.19
N LEU A 383 12.04 -12.89 -10.65
CA LEU A 383 13.49 -12.76 -10.75
C LEU A 383 13.96 -13.75 -11.80
N ARG A 384 14.64 -13.23 -12.82
CA ARG A 384 15.11 -14.00 -13.98
C ARG A 384 16.61 -13.97 -14.05
N TYR A 385 17.19 -15.13 -14.32
CA TYR A 385 18.63 -15.37 -14.37
C TYR A 385 19.03 -15.94 -15.72
N GLU A 386 20.35 -16.03 -16.00
CA GLU A 386 20.88 -16.66 -17.23
C GLU A 386 20.45 -18.13 -17.32
N ASP A 387 20.58 -18.91 -16.23
CA ASP A 387 19.94 -20.21 -16.14
C ASP A 387 18.46 -20.03 -15.79
N GLN A 388 17.60 -20.41 -16.73
CA GLN A 388 16.15 -20.30 -16.56
C GLN A 388 15.59 -21.19 -15.45
N ASN A 389 16.31 -22.24 -15.02
CA ASN A 389 15.92 -23.08 -13.89
C ASN A 389 16.02 -22.35 -12.54
N ASP A 390 16.82 -21.29 -12.47
CA ASP A 390 16.95 -20.44 -11.27
C ASP A 390 15.88 -19.36 -11.19
N ASN A 391 15.03 -19.20 -12.21
CA ASN A 391 13.98 -18.18 -12.23
C ASN A 391 12.99 -18.40 -11.09
N LYS A 392 12.61 -17.30 -10.44
CA LYS A 392 11.67 -17.29 -9.32
C LYS A 392 10.47 -16.41 -9.64
N LYS A 393 9.27 -16.88 -9.29
CA LYS A 393 8.01 -16.21 -9.51
C LYS A 393 7.32 -15.97 -8.18
N PHE A 394 6.81 -14.74 -7.98
CA PHE A 394 6.18 -14.33 -6.74
C PHE A 394 4.79 -13.78 -7.03
N PHE A 395 3.79 -14.31 -6.37
CA PHE A 395 2.40 -13.97 -6.55
C PHE A 395 1.81 -13.40 -5.27
N TYR A 396 1.08 -12.31 -5.39
CA TYR A 396 0.42 -11.64 -4.30
C TYR A 396 -1.02 -11.34 -4.68
N LYS A 397 -1.85 -11.17 -3.68
CA LYS A 397 -3.19 -10.66 -3.89
C LYS A 397 -3.20 -9.15 -3.76
N TRP A 398 -3.65 -8.46 -4.80
CA TRP A 398 -3.97 -7.05 -4.72
C TRP A 398 -5.39 -6.89 -4.19
N ASP A 399 -5.56 -6.21 -3.05
CA ASP A 399 -6.86 -5.99 -2.44
C ASP A 399 -7.36 -4.56 -2.69
N GLY A 400 -8.61 -4.44 -3.15
CA GLY A 400 -9.30 -3.18 -3.39
C GLY A 400 -8.61 -2.27 -4.40
N PHE A 401 -8.53 -0.98 -4.06
CA PHE A 401 -7.84 0.04 -4.86
C PHE A 401 -6.39 0.26 -4.43
N GLY A 402 -5.97 -0.40 -3.34
CA GLY A 402 -4.62 -0.33 -2.78
C GLY A 402 -4.40 0.84 -1.81
N LEU A 403 -5.38 1.73 -1.60
CA LEU A 403 -5.24 2.82 -0.64
C LEU A 403 -5.16 2.30 0.81
N ARG A 404 -5.78 1.14 1.10
CA ARG A 404 -5.72 0.51 2.42
C ARG A 404 -4.29 0.32 2.94
N TYR A 405 -3.33 0.05 2.07
CA TYR A 405 -1.93 -0.15 2.46
C TYR A 405 -1.27 1.15 2.95
N GLU A 406 -1.56 2.28 2.30
CA GLU A 406 -1.05 3.59 2.72
C GLU A 406 -1.82 4.13 3.93
N ILE A 407 -3.15 3.98 3.97
CA ILE A 407 -3.99 4.35 5.12
C ILE A 407 -3.48 3.65 6.37
N GLN A 408 -3.19 2.37 6.27
CA GLN A 408 -2.69 1.59 7.39
C GLN A 408 -1.30 2.04 7.87
N GLU A 409 -0.35 2.29 6.96
CA GLU A 409 0.95 2.83 7.36
C GLU A 409 0.78 4.20 8.02
N PHE A 410 -0.10 5.05 7.49
CA PHE A 410 -0.41 6.36 8.05
C PHE A 410 -0.94 6.26 9.47
N VAL A 411 -1.97 5.45 9.71
CA VAL A 411 -2.53 5.19 11.04
C VAL A 411 -1.49 4.58 11.97
N SER A 412 -0.71 3.61 11.50
CA SER A 412 0.38 3.00 12.26
C SER A 412 1.45 4.02 12.65
N CYS A 413 1.76 4.99 11.78
CA CYS A 413 2.68 6.09 12.11
C CYS A 413 2.12 6.96 13.23
N ILE A 414 0.84 7.31 13.17
CA ILE A 414 0.18 8.14 14.20
C ILE A 414 0.15 7.42 15.55
N VAL A 415 -0.41 6.22 15.58
CA VAL A 415 -0.61 5.44 16.84
C VAL A 415 0.72 5.10 17.50
N ASN A 416 1.74 4.74 16.72
CA ASN A 416 3.07 4.39 17.25
C ASN A 416 4.01 5.60 17.38
N ARG A 417 3.52 6.82 17.16
CA ARG A 417 4.31 8.07 17.23
C ARG A 417 5.57 8.02 16.36
N ARG A 418 5.47 7.40 15.19
CA ARG A 418 6.51 7.41 14.17
C ARG A 418 6.21 8.54 13.18
N PHE A 419 6.95 9.61 13.23
CA PHE A 419 6.68 10.81 12.43
C PHE A 419 7.14 10.72 10.97
N SER A 420 7.56 9.54 10.51
CA SER A 420 7.86 9.26 9.10
C SER A 420 7.69 7.78 8.78
N SER A 421 7.26 7.48 7.57
CA SER A 421 7.24 6.12 7.04
C SER A 421 8.63 5.71 6.55
N ALA A 422 9.02 4.45 6.81
CA ALA A 422 10.20 3.85 6.21
C ALA A 422 9.96 3.41 4.76
N ARG A 423 8.68 3.23 4.37
CA ARG A 423 8.28 2.76 3.05
C ARG A 423 8.31 3.85 1.97
N LEU A 424 8.01 5.10 2.35
CA LEU A 424 8.24 6.29 1.53
C LEU A 424 8.82 7.36 2.44
N ARG A 425 10.12 7.57 2.35
CA ARG A 425 10.84 8.49 3.23
C ARG A 425 10.70 9.92 2.73
N ARG A 426 10.65 10.89 3.65
CA ARG A 426 10.60 12.32 3.32
C ARG A 426 11.61 12.76 2.25
N ARG A 427 12.85 12.24 2.29
CA ARG A 427 13.88 12.58 1.30
C ARG A 427 13.51 12.14 -0.12
N GLU A 428 12.79 11.03 -0.26
CA GLU A 428 12.32 10.51 -1.55
C GLU A 428 11.19 11.40 -2.09
N SER A 429 10.21 11.78 -1.26
CA SER A 429 9.15 12.73 -1.64
C SER A 429 9.71 14.12 -1.98
N ILE A 430 10.69 14.62 -1.23
CA ILE A 430 11.37 15.89 -1.55
C ILE A 430 12.08 15.80 -2.90
N ALA A 431 12.74 14.67 -3.20
CA ALA A 431 13.40 14.47 -4.49
C ALA A 431 12.39 14.35 -5.66
N MET A 432 11.21 13.76 -5.43
CA MET A 432 10.13 13.75 -6.42
C MET A 432 9.65 15.17 -6.72
N ALA A 433 9.41 15.99 -5.69
CA ALA A 433 9.06 17.40 -5.85
C ALA A 433 10.17 18.19 -6.61
N GLU A 434 11.45 17.87 -6.38
CA GLU A 434 12.57 18.48 -7.12
C GLU A 434 12.53 18.15 -8.62
N VAL A 435 12.16 16.92 -8.99
CA VAL A 435 11.97 16.54 -10.40
C VAL A 435 10.82 17.32 -11.03
N MET A 436 9.70 17.47 -10.31
CA MET A 436 8.55 18.26 -10.76
C MET A 436 8.94 19.73 -10.98
N GLU A 437 9.72 20.32 -10.06
CA GLU A 437 10.23 21.69 -10.17
C GLU A 437 11.20 21.85 -11.35
N GLN A 438 12.16 20.94 -11.55
CA GLN A 438 13.06 20.96 -12.70
C GLN A 438 12.32 20.90 -14.03
N PHE A 439 11.24 20.14 -14.10
CA PHE A 439 10.36 20.09 -15.27
C PHE A 439 9.63 21.42 -15.48
N SER A 440 9.05 21.98 -14.43
CA SER A 440 8.37 23.30 -14.47
C SER A 440 9.32 24.39 -14.97
N ASP A 441 10.54 24.39 -14.48
CA ASP A 441 11.59 25.35 -14.84
C ASP A 441 12.21 25.07 -16.20
N ARG A 442 11.79 24.01 -16.90
CA ARG A 442 12.37 23.51 -18.15
C ARG A 442 13.87 23.27 -18.06
N LYS A 443 14.35 22.86 -16.90
CA LYS A 443 15.74 22.55 -16.65
C LYS A 443 16.08 21.16 -17.20
N ASN A 444 17.16 21.08 -18.01
CA ASN A 444 17.56 19.84 -18.69
C ASN A 444 16.41 19.21 -19.53
N PHE A 445 15.58 20.04 -20.11
CA PHE A 445 14.35 19.71 -20.81
C PHE A 445 14.56 19.85 -22.33
N THR A 446 14.03 18.89 -23.07
CA THR A 446 13.98 18.91 -24.54
C THR A 446 12.55 18.59 -24.99
N GLU A 447 11.96 19.50 -25.74
CA GLU A 447 10.66 19.28 -26.40
C GLU A 447 10.87 18.46 -27.69
N ILE A 448 10.05 17.43 -27.91
CA ILE A 448 10.09 16.50 -29.04
C ILE A 448 8.78 16.46 -29.80
#